data_6280afddde67f9b570c91a3b73d11405
#
_entry.id   6280afddde67f9b570c91a3b73d11405
#
_cell.length_a   1.000
_cell.length_b   1.000
_cell.length_c   1.000
_cell.angle_alpha   90.00
_cell.angle_beta   90.00
_cell.angle_gamma   90.00
#
_symmetry.space_group_name_H-M   'P 1'
#
loop_
_entity.id
_entity.type
_entity.pdbx_description
1 polymer ?
#
loop_
_entity_poly.entity_id
_entity_poly.type
_entity_poly.pdbx_seq_one_letter_code
_entity_poly.pdbx_strand_id
1 'polypeptide(L)'
;MTVPTGPGSGQADPDAQVFVISVAAQLAGMHAQTLRTYDRLGLVTPHRTTGGGRRYSPRDVALLREVQRLSQDEGVNLAGIKRIIELTNQVEALQARVSELAQELANVHAGYRRELVPIQRNALVVWKPRNQR
;
A
#
# COMPACT_ATOMS: atom_id res chain seq x y z
N MET A 1 33.04 -19.07 -7.18
CA MET A 1 32.06 -18.05 -7.52
C MET A 1 30.91 -18.12 -6.52
N THR A 2 30.93 -17.25 -5.56
CA THR A 2 29.95 -17.21 -4.52
C THR A 2 28.69 -16.56 -5.07
N VAL A 3 27.66 -17.36 -5.21
CA VAL A 3 26.32 -16.81 -5.41
C VAL A 3 25.99 -16.05 -4.14
N PRO A 4 25.64 -14.78 -4.21
CA PRO A 4 25.15 -14.10 -3.02
C PRO A 4 23.86 -14.78 -2.61
N THR A 5 23.95 -15.59 -1.61
CA THR A 5 22.79 -15.99 -0.85
C THR A 5 22.31 -14.74 -0.12
N GLY A 6 21.69 -13.87 -0.86
CA GLY A 6 20.89 -12.85 -0.23
C GLY A 6 19.83 -13.53 0.60
N PRO A 7 19.41 -12.94 1.69
CA PRO A 7 18.28 -13.45 2.42
C PRO A 7 17.16 -13.64 1.41
N GLY A 8 16.79 -14.87 1.29
CA GLY A 8 16.03 -15.35 0.19
C GLY A 8 14.76 -14.58 -0.08
N SER A 9 14.22 -14.85 -1.24
CA SER A 9 12.95 -14.38 -1.71
C SER A 9 12.78 -12.89 -1.47
N GLY A 10 13.60 -12.13 -2.16
CA GLY A 10 13.35 -10.72 -2.28
C GLY A 10 11.96 -10.53 -2.84
N GLN A 11 11.00 -10.37 -1.96
CA GLN A 11 9.78 -9.73 -2.39
C GLN A 11 10.22 -8.36 -2.86
N ALA A 12 10.14 -8.14 -4.16
CA ALA A 12 10.44 -6.84 -4.73
C ALA A 12 9.61 -5.81 -3.98
N ASP A 13 10.26 -4.77 -3.50
CA ASP A 13 9.57 -3.68 -2.84
C ASP A 13 8.52 -3.11 -3.81
N PRO A 14 7.22 -3.18 -3.46
CA PRO A 14 6.17 -2.69 -4.34
C PRO A 14 6.22 -1.19 -4.57
N ASP A 15 6.92 -0.46 -3.72
CA ASP A 15 7.06 0.98 -3.84
C ASP A 15 8.36 1.42 -4.53
N ALA A 16 9.21 0.47 -4.91
CA ALA A 16 10.44 0.79 -5.63
C ALA A 16 10.13 1.43 -6.99
N GLN A 17 10.71 2.59 -7.27
CA GLN A 17 10.45 3.38 -8.48
C GLN A 17 11.35 2.91 -9.63
N VAL A 18 11.07 1.74 -10.18
CA VAL A 18 12.00 1.02 -11.07
C VAL A 18 11.64 1.08 -12.55
N PHE A 19 10.40 1.38 -12.91
CA PHE A 19 9.95 1.30 -14.31
C PHE A 19 9.94 2.66 -14.99
N VAL A 20 10.62 2.76 -16.14
CA VAL A 20 10.44 3.91 -17.03
C VAL A 20 9.05 3.89 -17.65
N ILE A 21 8.57 5.03 -18.14
CA ILE A 21 7.20 5.16 -18.65
C ILE A 21 6.86 4.15 -19.76
N SER A 22 7.77 3.89 -20.67
CA SER A 22 7.53 2.93 -21.75
C SER A 22 7.31 1.52 -21.25
N VAL A 23 8.08 1.10 -20.25
CA VAL A 23 7.94 -0.21 -19.62
C VAL A 23 6.67 -0.28 -18.79
N ALA A 24 6.40 0.74 -17.99
CA ALA A 24 5.17 0.82 -17.19
C ALA A 24 3.92 0.76 -18.07
N ALA A 25 3.92 1.49 -19.19
CA ALA A 25 2.81 1.47 -20.14
C ALA A 25 2.60 0.07 -20.71
N GLN A 26 3.68 -0.58 -21.11
CA GLN A 26 3.65 -1.93 -21.67
C GLN A 26 3.11 -2.93 -20.65
N LEU A 27 3.58 -2.87 -19.41
CA LEU A 27 3.13 -3.76 -18.34
C LEU A 27 1.66 -3.51 -17.97
N ALA A 28 1.20 -2.27 -18.06
CA ALA A 28 -0.18 -1.91 -17.74
C ALA A 28 -1.15 -2.12 -18.92
N GLY A 29 -0.64 -2.39 -20.12
CA GLY A 29 -1.48 -2.54 -21.30
C GLY A 29 -2.05 -1.21 -21.81
N MET A 30 -1.33 -0.12 -21.61
CA MET A 30 -1.73 1.24 -22.00
C MET A 30 -0.69 1.88 -22.92
N HIS A 31 -1.09 2.95 -23.57
CA HIS A 31 -0.14 3.81 -24.28
C HIS A 31 0.58 4.74 -23.29
N ALA A 32 1.86 5.00 -23.57
CA ALA A 32 2.65 5.92 -22.75
C ALA A 32 2.00 7.31 -22.67
N GLN A 33 1.33 7.74 -23.74
CA GLN A 33 0.62 9.02 -23.76
C GLN A 33 -0.52 9.04 -22.72
N THR A 34 -1.19 7.91 -22.52
CA THR A 34 -2.22 7.80 -21.48
C THR A 34 -1.62 7.99 -20.09
N LEU A 35 -0.45 7.43 -19.84
CA LEU A 35 0.25 7.62 -18.56
C LEU A 35 0.63 9.09 -18.35
N ARG A 36 1.08 9.77 -19.41
CA ARG A 36 1.39 11.20 -19.33
C ARG A 36 0.15 12.04 -19.02
N THR A 37 -0.98 11.67 -19.61
CA THR A 37 -2.26 12.32 -19.34
C THR A 37 -2.68 12.12 -17.89
N TYR A 38 -2.57 10.92 -17.38
CA TYR A 38 -2.89 10.62 -15.99
C TYR A 38 -1.98 11.34 -15.01
N ASP A 39 -0.71 11.50 -15.35
CA ASP A 39 0.25 12.31 -14.58
C ASP A 39 -0.22 13.77 -14.52
N ARG A 40 -0.55 14.35 -15.66
CA ARG A 40 -1.03 15.75 -15.73
C ARG A 40 -2.32 15.96 -14.94
N LEU A 41 -3.20 14.99 -14.92
CA LEU A 41 -4.47 15.06 -14.20
C LEU A 41 -4.32 14.72 -12.72
N GLY A 42 -3.15 14.32 -12.28
CA GLY A 42 -2.90 13.93 -10.90
C GLY A 42 -3.54 12.59 -10.50
N LEU A 43 -3.88 11.75 -11.47
CA LEU A 43 -4.50 10.44 -11.22
C LEU A 43 -3.49 9.40 -10.76
N VAL A 44 -2.41 9.26 -11.51
CA VAL A 44 -1.28 8.41 -11.15
C VAL A 44 -0.02 9.22 -11.38
N THR A 45 0.66 9.57 -10.29
CA THR A 45 1.81 10.45 -10.33
C THR A 45 3.09 9.63 -10.20
N PRO A 46 3.97 9.66 -11.20
CA PRO A 46 5.24 8.97 -11.12
C PRO A 46 6.22 9.71 -10.23
N HIS A 47 7.23 8.98 -9.77
CA HIS A 47 8.41 9.61 -9.21
C HIS A 47 9.24 10.24 -10.33
N ARG A 48 9.78 11.42 -10.09
CA ARG A 48 10.65 12.12 -11.04
C ARG A 48 12.10 11.92 -10.65
N THR A 49 12.92 11.49 -11.61
CA THR A 49 14.38 11.46 -11.44
C THR A 49 14.95 12.85 -11.56
N THR A 50 16.23 13.01 -11.20
CA THR A 50 16.95 14.28 -11.27
C THR A 50 16.91 14.90 -12.67
N GLY A 51 16.89 14.07 -13.72
CA GLY A 51 16.78 14.53 -15.11
C GLY A 51 15.35 14.76 -15.59
N GLY A 52 14.34 14.70 -14.71
CA GLY A 52 12.94 14.90 -15.08
C GLY A 52 12.25 13.67 -15.63
N GLY A 53 12.92 12.52 -15.69
CA GLY A 53 12.33 11.26 -16.16
C GLY A 53 11.30 10.70 -15.20
N ARG A 54 10.27 10.08 -15.76
CA ARG A 54 9.21 9.43 -14.99
C ARG A 54 9.61 8.03 -14.60
N ARG A 55 9.36 7.67 -13.33
CA ARG A 55 9.59 6.31 -12.81
C ARG A 55 8.35 5.84 -12.07
N TYR A 56 7.96 4.61 -12.35
CA TYR A 56 6.77 3.98 -11.78
C TYR A 56 7.16 2.79 -10.93
N SER A 57 6.41 2.57 -9.86
CA SER A 57 6.57 1.40 -9.00
C SER A 57 5.72 0.23 -9.50
N PRO A 58 5.99 -1.00 -9.05
CA PRO A 58 5.08 -2.12 -9.28
C PRO A 58 3.66 -1.84 -8.78
N ARG A 59 3.51 -1.11 -7.69
CA ARG A 59 2.20 -0.68 -7.17
C ARG A 59 1.50 0.24 -8.16
N ASP A 60 2.21 1.19 -8.75
CA ASP A 60 1.67 2.08 -9.77
C ASP A 60 1.20 1.28 -11.00
N VAL A 61 1.98 0.29 -11.42
CA VAL A 61 1.61 -0.57 -12.54
C VAL A 61 0.35 -1.38 -12.22
N ALA A 62 0.24 -1.92 -11.02
CA ALA A 62 -0.95 -2.64 -10.60
C ALA A 62 -2.19 -1.73 -10.60
N LEU A 63 -2.05 -0.50 -10.13
CA LEU A 63 -3.13 0.50 -10.18
C LEU A 63 -3.52 0.83 -11.61
N LEU A 64 -2.55 1.04 -12.49
CA LEU A 64 -2.81 1.32 -13.90
C LEU A 64 -3.53 0.16 -14.59
N ARG A 65 -3.19 -1.08 -14.27
CA ARG A 65 -3.90 -2.25 -14.78
C ARG A 65 -5.36 -2.27 -14.33
N GLU A 66 -5.61 -1.96 -13.08
CA GLU A 66 -6.97 -1.90 -12.55
C GLU A 66 -7.77 -0.77 -13.20
N VAL A 67 -7.15 0.39 -13.41
CA VAL A 67 -7.76 1.51 -14.12
C VAL A 67 -8.12 1.11 -15.54
N GLN A 68 -7.23 0.40 -16.23
CA GLN A 68 -7.48 -0.08 -17.59
C GLN A 68 -8.65 -1.07 -17.61
N ARG A 69 -8.72 -1.98 -16.67
CA ARG A 69 -9.81 -2.93 -16.53
C ARG A 69 -11.13 -2.20 -16.31
N LEU A 70 -11.18 -1.26 -15.39
CA LEU A 70 -12.37 -0.48 -15.09
C LEU A 70 -12.86 0.31 -16.31
N SER A 71 -11.93 0.90 -17.03
CA SER A 71 -12.26 1.68 -18.22
C SER A 71 -12.77 0.81 -19.38
N GLN A 72 -12.08 -0.28 -19.66
CA GLN A 72 -12.35 -1.09 -20.84
C GLN A 72 -13.44 -2.14 -20.61
N ASP A 73 -13.37 -2.82 -19.48
CA ASP A 73 -14.30 -3.95 -19.21
C ASP A 73 -15.59 -3.46 -18.55
N GLU A 74 -15.54 -2.46 -17.72
CA GLU A 74 -16.69 -1.96 -16.96
C GLU A 74 -17.20 -0.60 -17.45
N GLY A 75 -16.50 0.03 -18.38
CA GLY A 75 -16.93 1.29 -18.97
C GLY A 75 -16.94 2.49 -18.03
N VAL A 76 -16.12 2.47 -16.99
CA VAL A 76 -16.04 3.57 -16.02
C VAL A 76 -15.38 4.78 -16.71
N ASN A 77 -16.02 5.94 -16.62
CA ASN A 77 -15.48 7.16 -17.20
C ASN A 77 -14.33 7.75 -16.34
N LEU A 78 -13.65 8.76 -16.89
CA LEU A 78 -12.48 9.34 -16.25
C LEU A 78 -12.78 9.91 -14.85
N ALA A 79 -13.93 10.55 -14.66
CA ALA A 79 -14.32 11.08 -13.36
C ALA A 79 -14.50 9.95 -12.32
N GLY A 80 -15.12 8.85 -12.73
CA GLY A 80 -15.27 7.67 -11.89
C GLY A 80 -13.93 7.03 -11.56
N ILE A 81 -13.04 6.93 -12.53
CA ILE A 81 -11.68 6.41 -12.33
C ILE A 81 -10.95 7.26 -11.30
N LYS A 82 -11.00 8.57 -11.43
CA LYS A 82 -10.38 9.50 -10.48
C LYS A 82 -10.91 9.25 -9.06
N ARG A 83 -12.21 9.11 -8.91
CA ARG A 83 -12.83 8.84 -7.61
C ARG A 83 -12.42 7.50 -7.03
N ILE A 84 -12.33 6.48 -7.87
CA ILE A 84 -11.87 5.14 -7.46
C ILE A 84 -10.43 5.20 -6.96
N ILE A 85 -9.55 5.91 -7.66
CA ILE A 85 -8.14 6.08 -7.24
C ILE A 85 -8.07 6.78 -5.90
N GLU A 86 -8.82 7.87 -5.71
CA GLU A 86 -8.87 8.59 -4.44
C GLU A 86 -9.32 7.69 -3.29
N LEU A 87 -10.37 6.91 -3.51
CA LEU A 87 -10.89 5.99 -2.50
C LEU A 87 -9.92 4.85 -2.21
N THR A 88 -9.27 4.32 -3.24
CA THR A 88 -8.26 3.28 -3.09
C THR A 88 -7.09 3.78 -2.23
N ASN A 89 -6.63 5.00 -2.49
CA ASN A 89 -5.56 5.60 -1.69
C ASN A 89 -5.99 5.80 -0.23
N GLN A 90 -7.23 6.21 0.01
CA GLN A 90 -7.77 6.34 1.35
C GLN A 90 -7.84 4.98 2.07
N VAL A 91 -8.29 3.95 1.36
CA VAL A 91 -8.35 2.59 1.92
C VAL A 91 -6.94 2.11 2.31
N GLU A 92 -5.96 2.30 1.44
CA GLU A 92 -4.58 1.91 1.71
C GLU A 92 -4.01 2.65 2.92
N ALA A 93 -4.27 3.96 3.01
CA ALA A 93 -3.83 4.77 4.15
C ALA A 93 -4.49 4.30 5.46
N LEU A 94 -5.78 3.98 5.42
CA LEU A 94 -6.49 3.47 6.59
C LEU A 94 -6.00 2.08 7.00
N GLN A 95 -5.72 1.21 6.04
CA GLN A 95 -5.14 -0.11 6.32
C GLN A 95 -3.77 0.00 6.98
N ALA A 96 -2.94 0.92 6.49
CA ALA A 96 -1.64 1.20 7.09
C ALA A 96 -1.81 1.70 8.53
N ARG A 97 -2.76 2.60 8.77
CA ARG A 97 -3.02 3.12 10.12
C ARG A 97 -3.55 2.03 11.06
N VAL A 98 -4.43 1.17 10.57
CA VAL A 98 -4.92 0.02 11.36
C VAL A 98 -3.76 -0.88 11.75
N SER A 99 -2.84 -1.17 10.81
CA SER A 99 -1.67 -1.98 11.07
C SER A 99 -0.76 -1.35 12.13
N GLU A 100 -0.53 -0.04 12.04
CA GLU A 100 0.24 0.71 13.05
C GLU A 100 -0.40 0.63 14.43
N LEU A 101 -1.71 0.86 14.49
CA LEU A 101 -2.44 0.82 15.76
C LEU A 101 -2.42 -0.58 16.37
N ALA A 102 -2.57 -1.61 15.55
CA ALA A 102 -2.48 -2.99 16.01
C ALA A 102 -1.09 -3.29 16.59
N GLN A 103 -0.04 -2.79 15.95
CA GLN A 103 1.33 -2.95 16.43
C GLN A 103 1.56 -2.19 17.73
N GLU A 104 1.08 -0.95 17.81
CA GLU A 104 1.16 -0.14 19.04
C GLU A 104 0.45 -0.84 20.19
N LEU A 105 -0.73 -1.37 19.92
CA LEU A 105 -1.52 -2.11 20.92
C LEU A 105 -0.77 -3.36 21.39
N ALA A 106 -0.19 -4.12 20.46
CA ALA A 106 0.60 -5.30 20.80
C ALA A 106 1.81 -4.93 21.67
N ASN A 107 2.46 -3.82 21.36
CA ASN A 107 3.61 -3.33 22.12
C ASN A 107 3.20 -2.88 23.52
N VAL A 108 2.06 -2.21 23.66
CA VAL A 108 1.52 -1.80 24.96
C VAL A 108 1.18 -3.02 25.81
N HIS A 109 0.54 -4.01 25.22
CA HIS A 109 0.22 -5.26 25.93
C HIS A 109 1.48 -6.00 26.37
N ALA A 110 2.49 -6.08 25.52
CA ALA A 110 3.74 -6.74 25.84
C ALA A 110 4.44 -6.02 27.00
N GLY A 111 4.51 -4.68 26.95
CA GLY A 111 5.08 -3.88 28.03
C GLY A 111 4.31 -4.01 29.32
N TYR A 112 2.98 -3.97 29.25
CA TYR A 112 2.11 -4.11 30.40
C TYR A 112 2.31 -5.47 31.07
N ARG A 113 2.31 -6.55 30.32
CA ARG A 113 2.58 -7.89 30.86
C ARG A 113 3.92 -7.99 31.51
N ARG A 114 4.96 -7.42 30.90
CA ARG A 114 6.33 -7.52 31.40
C ARG A 114 6.50 -6.82 32.74
N GLU A 115 5.86 -5.68 32.91
CA GLU A 115 6.00 -4.86 34.10
C GLU A 115 5.06 -5.29 35.22
N LEU A 116 3.86 -5.74 34.90
CA LEU A 116 2.79 -5.93 35.85
C LEU A 116 2.39 -7.39 36.09
N VAL A 117 3.12 -8.36 35.54
CA VAL A 117 2.82 -9.79 35.72
C VAL A 117 2.66 -10.17 37.17
N PRO A 118 3.52 -9.75 38.11
CA PRO A 118 3.33 -10.10 39.52
C PRO A 118 2.08 -9.51 40.14
N ILE A 119 1.62 -8.36 39.66
CA ILE A 119 0.45 -7.64 40.19
C ILE A 119 -0.81 -8.05 39.42
N GLN A 120 -0.70 -8.33 38.15
CA GLN A 120 -1.81 -8.69 37.27
C GLN A 120 -2.54 -9.95 37.70
N ARG A 121 -1.83 -10.88 38.26
CA ARG A 121 -2.44 -12.16 38.70
C ARG A 121 -3.68 -11.94 39.56
N ASN A 122 -3.62 -10.97 40.46
CA ASN A 122 -4.75 -10.65 41.34
C ASN A 122 -5.74 -9.71 40.67
N ALA A 123 -5.25 -8.73 39.89
CA ALA A 123 -6.11 -7.76 39.25
C ALA A 123 -6.99 -8.39 38.17
N LEU A 124 -6.47 -9.31 37.39
CA LEU A 124 -7.21 -9.98 36.32
C LEU A 124 -8.31 -10.89 36.82
N VAL A 125 -8.13 -11.47 38.01
CA VAL A 125 -9.13 -12.36 38.60
C VAL A 125 -10.34 -11.58 39.07
N VAL A 126 -10.16 -10.34 39.49
CA VAL A 126 -11.21 -9.52 40.08
C VAL A 126 -12.03 -8.78 39.02
N TRP A 127 -11.41 -8.40 37.92
CA TRP A 127 -12.10 -7.59 36.90
C TRP A 127 -12.90 -8.45 35.93
N LYS A 128 -14.21 -8.23 35.90
CA LYS A 128 -15.11 -8.83 34.92
C LYS A 128 -15.95 -7.75 34.27
N PRO A 129 -16.02 -7.70 32.93
CA PRO A 129 -16.87 -6.73 32.26
C PRO A 129 -18.34 -7.00 32.61
N ARG A 130 -19.07 -5.93 32.86
CA ARG A 130 -20.50 -6.03 33.21
C ARG A 130 -21.38 -6.60 32.11
N ASN A 131 -20.89 -6.65 30.91
CA ASN A 131 -21.66 -7.02 29.72
C ASN A 131 -21.64 -8.54 29.44
N GLN A 132 -20.97 -9.30 30.24
CA GLN A 132 -20.94 -10.75 30.08
C GLN A 132 -21.95 -11.38 31.03
N ARG A 133 -23.17 -11.36 30.59
CA ARG A 133 -24.21 -12.16 31.21
C ARG A 133 -24.69 -13.21 30.23
#